data_4113e35d57e85ddaae353438f8eaaafa
#
_entry.id   4113e35d57e85ddaae353438f8eaaafa
#
_cell.length_a   1.000
_cell.length_b   1.000
_cell.length_c   1.000
_cell.angle_alpha   90.00
_cell.angle_beta   90.00
_cell.angle_gamma   90.00
#
_symmetry.space_group_name_H-M   'P 1'
#
loop_
_entity.id
_entity.type
_entity.pdbx_description
1 polymer ?
#
loop_
_entity_poly.entity_id
_entity_poly.type
_entity_poly.pdbx_seq_one_letter_code
_entity_poly.pdbx_strand_id
1 'polypeptide(L)'
;MEVFTFRKKIKINLIMEVGTLTMNVNETAEEYIDQIPMWARKKNSLEDIRRFLYEMGEPDESMKIFHVAGTNGKGSVCAFLQSALINTGYRVGTFTSPHLIDIKERFCINGKMVSEDTFFRSCERVKELSQRMMEKGFCHPSYFEFLFYMAMDMFCQAEVDYVILETGLGGRLDTTNVIRHPLVSIITSISLDHTEYLGDTIEKIAWEKAGIIKEGVPVVFDGNDISASAVIKSRAKELLVSFDQVDKQDYRIINTNDIGFCAQFLDTNGKNHELMIPSHGEYQVMNALLSFRALEAAGLGAIKSIKEGFSNMQWPARMEEVMPGVFLDGAHNPAGIEAFLEAALKLCQTRQKKADIMFSAVSDKDYSLMIKKVANTLPLYHVAVAHIDSERGLKTEILLKEFQEVCGSQVKGFSSVEEALSFLLHERDEDRLIFCVGSLYLMGEIKTVLRRNKYDGF
;
A
#
# COMPACT_ATOMS: atom_id res chain seq x y z
N MET A 1 -6.55 32.90 -16.94
CA MET A 1 -5.54 32.87 -18.02
C MET A 1 -4.21 33.15 -17.31
N GLU A 2 -3.23 32.26 -17.47
CA GLU A 2 -1.91 32.29 -16.84
C GLU A 2 -1.86 32.02 -15.33
N VAL A 3 -1.70 30.77 -14.96
CA VAL A 3 -0.75 30.21 -13.98
C VAL A 3 -0.84 28.68 -14.05
N PHE A 4 -0.20 28.01 -14.99
CA PHE A 4 0.19 26.59 -14.91
C PHE A 4 1.02 26.22 -16.14
N THR A 5 2.25 26.70 -16.16
CA THR A 5 3.25 26.16 -17.08
C THR A 5 4.64 26.50 -16.50
N PHE A 6 5.17 25.65 -15.61
CA PHE A 6 6.61 25.60 -15.36
C PHE A 6 6.97 24.29 -14.62
N ARG A 7 6.98 23.17 -15.33
CA ARG A 7 7.92 22.08 -15.03
C ARG A 7 8.79 21.89 -16.26
N LYS A 8 9.78 22.77 -16.43
CA LYS A 8 10.83 22.59 -17.42
C LYS A 8 11.97 21.76 -16.81
N LYS A 9 12.23 20.63 -17.48
CA LYS A 9 13.39 19.76 -17.35
C LYS A 9 14.67 20.56 -17.11
N ILE A 10 15.32 20.35 -15.99
CA ILE A 10 16.75 20.55 -15.84
C ILE A 10 17.36 19.16 -15.69
N LYS A 11 17.95 18.65 -16.78
CA LYS A 11 18.94 17.57 -16.71
C LYS A 11 20.17 18.13 -16.03
N ILE A 12 20.39 17.84 -14.78
CA ILE A 12 21.66 18.04 -14.11
C ILE A 12 22.26 16.67 -13.87
N ASN A 13 23.23 16.30 -14.71
CA ASN A 13 24.23 15.31 -14.38
C ASN A 13 25.08 15.90 -13.25
N LEU A 14 24.71 15.67 -12.00
CA LEU A 14 25.55 15.98 -10.86
C LEU A 14 26.35 14.74 -10.49
N ILE A 15 27.63 14.79 -10.81
CA ILE A 15 28.66 14.06 -10.08
C ILE A 15 28.66 14.69 -8.68
N MET A 16 27.99 14.07 -7.73
CA MET A 16 28.02 14.52 -6.33
C MET A 16 29.31 14.04 -5.69
N GLU A 17 30.30 14.91 -5.65
CA GLU A 17 31.26 14.96 -4.56
C GLU A 17 30.51 15.28 -3.26
N VAL A 18 30.99 14.73 -2.15
CA VAL A 18 30.45 14.89 -0.79
C VAL A 18 30.33 16.39 -0.46
N GLY A 19 29.16 16.95 -0.73
CA GLY A 19 28.85 18.36 -0.49
C GLY A 19 27.51 18.47 0.22
N THR A 20 27.51 19.20 1.32
CA THR A 20 26.35 19.58 2.13
C THR A 20 25.18 20.04 1.26
N LEU A 21 24.05 19.31 1.29
CA LEU A 21 22.76 19.81 0.82
C LEU A 21 22.38 21.02 1.70
N THR A 22 22.58 22.23 1.18
CA THR A 22 22.12 23.47 1.82
C THR A 22 20.83 23.91 1.16
N MET A 23 19.79 24.14 1.98
CA MET A 23 18.53 24.70 1.46
C MET A 23 18.72 26.07 0.83
N ASN A 24 18.03 26.28 -0.29
CA ASN A 24 17.61 27.62 -0.71
C ASN A 24 16.48 28.08 0.21
N VAL A 25 16.48 29.33 0.62
CA VAL A 25 15.53 29.96 1.57
C VAL A 25 14.05 29.88 1.13
N ASN A 26 13.75 29.28 -0.04
CA ASN A 26 12.42 29.13 -0.65
C ASN A 26 12.07 27.67 -1.02
N GLU A 27 12.78 26.66 -0.53
CA GLU A 27 12.51 25.25 -0.87
C GLU A 27 11.44 24.67 0.06
N THR A 28 10.41 24.03 -0.51
CA THR A 28 9.38 23.34 0.29
C THR A 28 9.92 22.03 0.85
N ALA A 29 9.27 21.49 1.90
CA ALA A 29 9.62 20.20 2.46
C ALA A 29 9.52 19.07 1.41
N GLU A 30 8.53 19.12 0.54
CA GLU A 30 8.32 18.15 -0.54
C GLU A 30 9.46 18.22 -1.56
N GLU A 31 9.84 19.43 -2.01
CA GLU A 31 10.96 19.61 -2.94
C GLU A 31 12.29 19.10 -2.37
N TYR A 32 12.54 19.30 -1.07
CA TYR A 32 13.71 18.72 -0.41
C TYR A 32 13.68 17.20 -0.40
N ILE A 33 12.53 16.59 -0.01
CA ILE A 33 12.37 15.14 0.07
C ILE A 33 12.50 14.50 -1.32
N ASP A 34 11.96 15.12 -2.37
CA ASP A 34 12.04 14.62 -3.75
C ASP A 34 13.47 14.60 -4.30
N GLN A 35 14.38 15.40 -3.73
CA GLN A 35 15.81 15.38 -4.09
C GLN A 35 16.57 14.23 -3.41
N ILE A 36 16.00 13.63 -2.35
CA ILE A 36 16.64 12.51 -1.66
C ILE A 36 16.60 11.27 -2.56
N PRO A 37 17.74 10.62 -2.87
CA PRO A 37 17.75 9.43 -3.70
C PRO A 37 16.94 8.31 -3.09
N MET A 38 16.06 7.68 -3.88
CA MET A 38 15.33 6.47 -3.45
C MET A 38 16.29 5.35 -3.06
N TRP A 39 17.44 5.26 -3.76
CA TRP A 39 18.48 4.26 -3.53
C TRP A 39 19.82 4.96 -3.31
N ALA A 40 20.30 4.97 -2.10
CA ALA A 40 21.63 5.50 -1.81
C ALA A 40 22.71 4.51 -2.31
N ARG A 41 23.82 5.02 -2.87
CA ARG A 41 24.97 4.19 -3.26
C ARG A 41 25.58 3.45 -2.08
N LYS A 42 25.56 4.06 -0.91
CA LYS A 42 25.92 3.47 0.38
C LYS A 42 24.70 3.61 1.29
N LYS A 43 24.14 2.47 1.72
CA LYS A 43 22.98 2.44 2.62
C LYS A 43 23.43 2.45 4.07
N ASN A 44 22.62 3.06 4.92
CA ASN A 44 22.70 2.84 6.34
C ASN A 44 22.31 1.39 6.66
N SER A 45 23.05 0.75 7.55
CA SER A 45 22.67 -0.55 8.11
C SER A 45 21.50 -0.37 9.07
N LEU A 46 20.82 -1.46 9.45
CA LEU A 46 19.79 -1.40 10.50
C LEU A 46 20.36 -0.89 11.84
N GLU A 47 21.65 -1.16 12.10
CA GLU A 47 22.32 -0.61 13.27
C GLU A 47 22.52 0.90 13.17
N ASP A 48 22.88 1.41 11.99
CA ASP A 48 22.99 2.86 11.76
C ASP A 48 21.61 3.52 11.92
N ILE A 49 20.54 2.92 11.35
CA ILE A 49 19.17 3.41 11.50
C ILE A 49 18.76 3.42 13.00
N ARG A 50 19.14 2.40 13.77
CA ARG A 50 18.90 2.38 15.23
C ARG A 50 19.63 3.53 15.93
N ARG A 51 20.81 3.92 15.47
CA ARG A 51 21.54 5.07 16.03
C ARG A 51 20.84 6.39 15.75
N PHE A 52 20.21 6.55 14.58
CA PHE A 52 19.35 7.71 14.32
C PHE A 52 18.17 7.75 15.30
N LEU A 53 17.48 6.63 15.54
CA LEU A 53 16.39 6.58 16.52
C LEU A 53 16.89 6.88 17.94
N TYR A 54 18.08 6.42 18.31
CA TYR A 54 18.69 6.75 19.60
C TYR A 54 18.90 8.27 19.74
N GLU A 55 19.42 8.93 18.73
CA GLU A 55 19.60 10.40 18.72
C GLU A 55 18.26 11.17 18.70
N MET A 56 17.15 10.52 18.31
CA MET A 56 15.80 11.03 18.41
C MET A 56 15.18 10.81 19.81
N GLY A 57 15.86 10.11 20.71
CA GLY A 57 15.35 9.76 22.04
C GLY A 57 14.52 8.47 22.07
N GLU A 58 14.77 7.54 21.13
CA GLU A 58 14.13 6.22 21.04
C GLU A 58 12.60 6.26 21.07
N PRO A 59 11.96 7.02 20.17
CA PRO A 59 10.50 7.22 20.18
C PRO A 59 9.71 5.90 20.11
N ASP A 60 10.26 4.90 19.45
CA ASP A 60 9.65 3.58 19.26
C ASP A 60 9.51 2.77 20.56
N GLU A 61 10.32 3.04 21.59
CA GLU A 61 10.25 2.31 22.89
C GLU A 61 9.00 2.69 23.71
N SER A 62 8.40 3.85 23.44
CA SER A 62 7.17 4.31 24.10
C SER A 62 5.89 3.93 23.36
N MET A 63 5.99 3.39 22.14
CA MET A 63 4.84 3.13 21.25
C MET A 63 4.53 1.64 21.18
N LYS A 64 3.25 1.28 21.15
CA LYS A 64 2.79 -0.09 20.86
C LYS A 64 2.65 -0.26 19.35
N ILE A 65 3.52 -1.04 18.73
CA ILE A 65 3.70 -1.08 17.28
C ILE A 65 3.16 -2.37 16.69
N PHE A 66 2.24 -2.30 15.72
CA PHE A 66 1.92 -3.37 14.78
C PHE A 66 2.83 -3.26 13.56
N HIS A 67 3.57 -4.31 13.24
CA HIS A 67 4.50 -4.33 12.12
C HIS A 67 4.00 -5.23 11.01
N VAL A 68 3.75 -4.67 9.81
CA VAL A 68 3.05 -5.33 8.71
C VAL A 68 3.96 -5.49 7.50
N ALA A 69 4.23 -6.75 7.11
CA ALA A 69 4.91 -7.11 5.86
C ALA A 69 3.99 -7.97 4.97
N GLY A 70 4.39 -8.17 3.73
CA GLY A 70 3.65 -8.98 2.76
C GLY A 70 3.87 -8.49 1.33
N THR A 71 3.34 -9.20 0.35
CA THR A 71 3.35 -8.73 -1.03
C THR A 71 2.13 -7.85 -1.29
N ASN A 72 0.93 -8.40 -1.19
CA ASN A 72 -0.33 -7.69 -1.36
C ASN A 72 -1.10 -7.64 -0.02
N GLY A 73 -1.95 -6.62 0.18
CA GLY A 73 -2.82 -6.52 1.35
C GLY A 73 -2.24 -5.73 2.54
N LYS A 74 -0.95 -5.39 2.58
CA LYS A 74 -0.33 -4.65 3.69
C LYS A 74 -1.11 -3.41 4.11
N GLY A 75 -1.29 -2.46 3.18
CA GLY A 75 -2.01 -1.22 3.45
C GLY A 75 -3.47 -1.45 3.86
N SER A 76 -4.13 -2.48 3.31
CA SER A 76 -5.50 -2.86 3.73
C SER A 76 -5.53 -3.35 5.18
N VAL A 77 -4.58 -4.20 5.58
CA VAL A 77 -4.43 -4.65 6.98
C VAL A 77 -4.16 -3.45 7.89
N CYS A 78 -3.28 -2.53 7.47
CA CYS A 78 -3.05 -1.28 8.21
C CYS A 78 -4.33 -0.47 8.40
N ALA A 79 -5.17 -0.35 7.35
CA ALA A 79 -6.43 0.39 7.42
C ALA A 79 -7.47 -0.27 8.35
N PHE A 80 -7.60 -1.60 8.33
CA PHE A 80 -8.49 -2.32 9.26
C PHE A 80 -8.04 -2.16 10.71
N LEU A 81 -6.74 -2.33 10.99
CA LEU A 81 -6.18 -2.12 12.33
C LEU A 81 -6.42 -0.68 12.81
N GLN A 82 -6.10 0.30 11.95
CA GLN A 82 -6.31 1.72 12.25
C GLN A 82 -7.77 1.99 12.61
N SER A 83 -8.70 1.55 11.77
CA SER A 83 -10.13 1.80 11.98
C SER A 83 -10.66 1.18 13.28
N ALA A 84 -10.24 -0.06 13.59
CA ALA A 84 -10.62 -0.74 14.83
C ALA A 84 -10.06 -0.04 16.06
N LEU A 85 -8.79 0.33 16.05
CA LEU A 85 -8.13 0.99 17.19
C LEU A 85 -8.70 2.39 17.47
N ILE A 86 -8.95 3.17 16.42
CA ILE A 86 -9.60 4.48 16.54
C ILE A 86 -11.00 4.33 17.13
N ASN A 87 -11.79 3.34 16.67
CA ASN A 87 -13.14 3.11 17.17
C ASN A 87 -13.15 2.60 18.62
N THR A 88 -12.02 2.08 19.12
CA THR A 88 -11.84 1.74 20.53
C THR A 88 -11.47 2.96 21.39
N GLY A 89 -11.20 4.11 20.76
CA GLY A 89 -10.86 5.37 21.44
C GLY A 89 -9.36 5.64 21.58
N TYR A 90 -8.51 4.81 20.95
CA TYR A 90 -7.06 5.01 20.97
C TYR A 90 -6.61 6.06 19.96
N ARG A 91 -5.51 6.73 20.27
CA ARG A 91 -4.80 7.62 19.35
C ARG A 91 -3.81 6.79 18.53
N VAL A 92 -3.97 6.80 17.20
CA VAL A 92 -3.28 5.87 16.30
C VAL A 92 -2.46 6.62 15.29
N GLY A 93 -1.16 6.30 15.20
CA GLY A 93 -0.29 6.68 14.10
C GLY A 93 -0.21 5.56 13.07
N THR A 94 -0.29 5.88 11.77
CA THR A 94 -0.18 4.90 10.70
C THR A 94 0.81 5.40 9.65
N PHE A 95 1.84 4.58 9.35
CA PHE A 95 2.82 4.80 8.30
C PHE A 95 2.65 3.76 7.21
N THR A 96 2.29 4.20 6.00
CA THR A 96 2.02 3.32 4.84
C THR A 96 2.77 3.76 3.60
N SER A 97 2.92 2.87 2.63
CA SER A 97 3.59 3.14 1.36
C SER A 97 3.09 2.28 0.20
N PRO A 98 3.11 2.81 -1.05
CA PRO A 98 3.31 4.22 -1.40
C PRO A 98 2.07 5.08 -1.15
N HIS A 99 2.15 6.39 -1.40
CA HIS A 99 1.00 7.30 -1.50
C HIS A 99 0.39 7.26 -2.91
N LEU A 100 -0.85 7.74 -3.06
CA LEU A 100 -1.54 7.86 -4.35
C LEU A 100 -1.33 9.24 -4.98
N ILE A 101 -1.56 10.30 -4.23
CA ILE A 101 -1.52 11.69 -4.74
C ILE A 101 -0.53 12.54 -3.93
N ASP A 102 -0.64 12.52 -2.60
CA ASP A 102 0.06 13.41 -1.69
C ASP A 102 0.98 12.60 -0.76
N ILE A 103 2.24 12.98 -0.65
CA ILE A 103 3.21 12.30 0.21
C ILE A 103 2.74 12.20 1.67
N LYS A 104 1.90 13.15 2.13
CA LYS A 104 1.32 13.16 3.48
C LYS A 104 0.34 12.02 3.74
N GLU A 105 -0.18 11.35 2.69
CA GLU A 105 -0.98 10.12 2.83
C GLU A 105 -0.23 9.01 3.56
N ARG A 106 1.11 9.03 3.51
CA ARG A 106 1.96 8.06 4.22
C ARG A 106 1.92 8.20 5.73
N PHE A 107 1.47 9.36 6.23
CA PHE A 107 1.50 9.75 7.63
C PHE A 107 0.10 10.11 8.12
N CYS A 108 -0.57 9.15 8.73
CA CYS A 108 -1.91 9.39 9.28
C CYS A 108 -1.88 9.39 10.81
N ILE A 109 -2.59 10.34 11.41
CA ILE A 109 -2.90 10.34 12.85
C ILE A 109 -4.42 10.30 12.98
N ASN A 110 -4.94 9.28 13.66
CA ASN A 110 -6.38 9.03 13.80
C ASN A 110 -7.10 9.01 12.42
N GLY A 111 -6.52 8.34 11.43
CA GLY A 111 -7.08 8.17 10.08
C GLY A 111 -7.07 9.42 9.21
N LYS A 112 -6.46 10.51 9.66
CA LYS A 112 -6.33 11.75 8.90
C LYS A 112 -4.87 12.00 8.56
N MET A 113 -4.61 12.45 7.33
CA MET A 113 -3.29 12.93 6.94
C MET A 113 -2.84 14.04 7.90
N VAL A 114 -1.56 14.06 8.20
CA VAL A 114 -0.95 15.14 9.00
C VAL A 114 -1.11 16.49 8.30
N SER A 115 -1.13 17.57 9.09
CA SER A 115 -1.20 18.92 8.55
C SER A 115 0.12 19.32 7.88
N GLU A 116 0.04 20.31 6.99
CA GLU A 116 1.21 20.92 6.33
C GLU A 116 2.26 21.39 7.35
N ASP A 117 1.81 22.07 8.42
CA ASP A 117 2.68 22.54 9.49
C ASP A 117 3.38 21.39 10.24
N THR A 118 2.64 20.30 10.54
CA THR A 118 3.22 19.10 11.18
C THR A 118 4.26 18.45 10.29
N PHE A 119 3.95 18.29 8.99
CA PHE A 119 4.83 17.72 8.00
C PHE A 119 6.11 18.54 7.83
N PHE A 120 5.96 19.85 7.64
CA PHE A 120 7.09 20.78 7.51
C PHE A 120 8.01 20.75 8.73
N ARG A 121 7.46 20.91 9.95
CA ARG A 121 8.27 20.90 11.19
C ARG A 121 8.99 19.58 11.40
N SER A 122 8.38 18.46 11.06
CA SER A 122 9.04 17.16 11.16
C SER A 122 10.16 17.03 10.14
N CYS A 123 9.94 17.49 8.91
CA CYS A 123 10.97 17.53 7.88
C CYS A 123 12.21 18.31 8.34
N GLU A 124 12.03 19.50 8.90
CA GLU A 124 13.13 20.32 9.41
C GLU A 124 13.89 19.64 10.56
N ARG A 125 13.19 19.03 11.55
CA ARG A 125 13.86 18.31 12.64
C ARG A 125 14.67 17.12 12.14
N VAL A 126 14.12 16.33 11.20
CA VAL A 126 14.83 15.17 10.63
C VAL A 126 15.99 15.60 9.75
N LYS A 127 15.87 16.71 9.05
CA LYS A 127 16.97 17.31 8.28
C LYS A 127 18.12 17.74 9.18
N GLU A 128 17.85 18.46 10.26
CA GLU A 128 18.86 18.82 11.27
C GLU A 128 19.51 17.60 11.90
N LEU A 129 18.71 16.57 12.21
CA LEU A 129 19.23 15.28 12.70
C LEU A 129 20.18 14.67 11.67
N SER A 130 19.76 14.61 10.41
CA SER A 130 20.57 14.04 9.32
C SER A 130 21.93 14.75 9.19
N GLN A 131 21.95 16.07 9.27
CA GLN A 131 23.21 16.84 9.26
C GLN A 131 24.14 16.48 10.43
N ARG A 132 23.59 16.45 11.66
CA ARG A 132 24.38 16.04 12.84
C ARG A 132 24.94 14.63 12.72
N MET A 133 24.16 13.70 12.14
CA MET A 133 24.61 12.32 11.95
C MET A 133 25.66 12.21 10.85
N MET A 134 25.55 12.98 9.78
CA MET A 134 26.60 13.06 8.75
C MET A 134 27.91 13.60 9.29
N GLU A 135 27.89 14.59 10.16
CA GLU A 135 29.08 15.09 10.88
C GLU A 135 29.74 14.03 11.75
N LYS A 136 28.96 13.06 12.26
CA LYS A 136 29.45 11.88 12.98
C LYS A 136 29.91 10.74 12.06
N GLY A 137 29.86 10.92 10.72
CA GLY A 137 30.34 9.98 9.71
C GLY A 137 29.29 8.97 9.19
N PHE A 138 28.01 9.14 9.53
CA PHE A 138 26.92 8.36 8.95
C PHE A 138 26.56 8.85 7.55
N CYS A 139 25.85 8.02 6.78
CA CYS A 139 25.32 8.43 5.49
C CYS A 139 24.06 9.27 5.67
N HIS A 140 23.78 10.17 4.71
CA HIS A 140 22.47 10.80 4.61
C HIS A 140 21.40 9.71 4.46
N PRO A 141 20.26 9.81 5.16
CA PRO A 141 19.15 8.87 4.99
C PRO A 141 18.70 8.77 3.52
N SER A 142 18.39 7.57 3.06
CA SER A 142 17.67 7.38 1.80
C SER A 142 16.23 7.92 1.92
N TYR A 143 15.53 8.06 0.79
CA TYR A 143 14.16 8.56 0.75
C TYR A 143 13.24 7.88 1.78
N PHE A 144 13.24 6.53 1.82
CA PHE A 144 12.36 5.79 2.73
C PHE A 144 12.82 5.89 4.20
N GLU A 145 14.14 5.91 4.46
CA GLU A 145 14.67 6.13 5.81
C GLU A 145 14.28 7.50 6.35
N PHE A 146 14.39 8.54 5.52
CA PHE A 146 14.02 9.90 5.90
C PHE A 146 12.52 9.99 6.28
N LEU A 147 11.64 9.42 5.44
CA LEU A 147 10.21 9.38 5.73
C LEU A 147 9.89 8.56 6.99
N PHE A 148 10.60 7.45 7.23
CA PHE A 148 10.43 6.67 8.46
C PHE A 148 10.78 7.49 9.70
N TYR A 149 11.89 8.24 9.69
CA TYR A 149 12.24 9.12 10.82
C TYR A 149 11.20 10.22 11.01
N MET A 150 10.67 10.81 9.94
CA MET A 150 9.56 11.76 10.03
C MET A 150 8.32 11.12 10.67
N ALA A 151 7.99 9.89 10.31
CA ALA A 151 6.86 9.18 10.93
C ALA A 151 7.07 8.99 12.44
N MET A 152 8.24 8.53 12.86
CA MET A 152 8.58 8.34 14.28
C MET A 152 8.53 9.66 15.06
N ASP A 153 9.05 10.74 14.48
CA ASP A 153 8.99 12.08 15.07
C ASP A 153 7.55 12.57 15.23
N MET A 154 6.75 12.53 14.16
CA MET A 154 5.37 13.01 14.18
C MET A 154 4.49 12.21 15.14
N PHE A 155 4.65 10.88 15.21
CA PHE A 155 3.88 10.03 16.10
C PHE A 155 4.27 10.23 17.56
N CYS A 156 5.54 10.45 17.85
CA CYS A 156 6.03 10.82 19.17
C CYS A 156 5.45 12.17 19.63
N GLN A 157 5.55 13.21 18.79
CA GLN A 157 4.99 14.54 19.09
C GLN A 157 3.47 14.51 19.27
N ALA A 158 2.79 13.59 18.59
CA ALA A 158 1.36 13.40 18.71
C ALA A 158 0.95 12.53 19.90
N GLU A 159 1.90 11.95 20.64
CA GLU A 159 1.64 11.06 21.78
C GLU A 159 0.63 9.96 21.43
N VAL A 160 0.87 9.23 20.32
CA VAL A 160 -0.03 8.15 19.88
C VAL A 160 0.10 6.94 20.81
N ASP A 161 -1.03 6.26 21.08
CA ASP A 161 -1.05 5.02 21.88
C ASP A 161 -0.53 3.81 21.09
N TYR A 162 -0.88 3.77 19.79
CA TYR A 162 -0.53 2.70 18.89
C TYR A 162 0.03 3.23 17.59
N VAL A 163 1.00 2.50 17.03
CA VAL A 163 1.55 2.75 15.71
C VAL A 163 1.36 1.53 14.83
N ILE A 164 0.98 1.74 13.58
CA ILE A 164 0.88 0.71 12.56
C ILE A 164 1.92 1.04 11.50
N LEU A 165 2.92 0.15 11.35
CA LEU A 165 4.02 0.31 10.40
C LEU A 165 3.91 -0.68 9.26
N GLU A 166 3.76 -0.18 8.04
CA GLU A 166 3.89 -0.95 6.82
C GLU A 166 5.36 -0.99 6.38
N THR A 167 5.91 -2.19 6.07
CA THR A 167 7.23 -2.31 5.43
C THR A 167 7.21 -1.69 4.03
N GLY A 168 8.29 -1.01 3.65
CA GLY A 168 8.45 -0.48 2.30
C GLY A 168 8.74 -1.58 1.28
N LEU A 169 9.75 -2.42 1.56
CA LEU A 169 10.18 -3.51 0.66
C LEU A 169 10.72 -4.69 1.46
N GLY A 170 10.18 -5.88 1.20
CA GLY A 170 10.65 -7.10 1.85
C GLY A 170 10.25 -7.17 3.31
N GLY A 171 11.19 -7.10 4.21
CA GLY A 171 11.02 -7.14 5.66
C GLY A 171 12.36 -7.16 6.39
N ARG A 172 13.18 -8.19 6.19
CA ARG A 172 14.44 -8.44 6.92
C ARG A 172 15.41 -7.25 6.90
N LEU A 173 15.55 -6.59 5.76
CA LEU A 173 16.43 -5.43 5.56
C LEU A 173 15.63 -4.13 5.35
N ASP A 174 14.34 -4.15 5.62
CA ASP A 174 13.52 -2.95 5.56
C ASP A 174 13.86 -1.99 6.71
N THR A 175 13.79 -0.70 6.44
CA THR A 175 14.06 0.35 7.43
C THR A 175 13.21 0.18 8.69
N THR A 176 11.92 -0.18 8.52
CA THR A 176 11.00 -0.37 9.65
C THR A 176 11.38 -1.56 10.54
N ASN A 177 12.23 -2.48 10.04
CA ASN A 177 12.67 -3.65 10.81
C ASN A 177 13.69 -3.32 11.93
N VAL A 178 14.07 -2.05 12.05
CA VAL A 178 14.84 -1.55 13.19
C VAL A 178 14.06 -1.62 14.51
N ILE A 179 12.73 -1.69 14.45
CA ILE A 179 11.87 -1.88 15.62
C ILE A 179 12.16 -3.23 16.28
N ARG A 180 12.52 -3.19 17.56
CA ARG A 180 12.94 -4.38 18.30
C ARG A 180 11.80 -5.17 18.89
N HIS A 181 10.79 -4.48 19.41
CA HIS A 181 9.70 -5.05 20.18
C HIS A 181 8.32 -4.62 19.66
N PRO A 182 7.96 -4.98 18.42
CA PRO A 182 6.60 -4.75 17.98
C PRO A 182 5.62 -5.56 18.84
N LEU A 183 4.37 -5.09 18.96
CA LEU A 183 3.32 -5.77 19.71
C LEU A 183 2.90 -7.08 19.00
N VAL A 184 2.80 -7.02 17.66
CA VAL A 184 2.49 -8.16 16.78
C VAL A 184 3.21 -7.95 15.45
N SER A 185 3.82 -9.00 14.91
CA SER A 185 4.28 -9.06 13.51
C SER A 185 3.17 -9.66 12.65
N ILE A 186 2.87 -9.03 11.51
CA ILE A 186 1.80 -9.49 10.61
C ILE A 186 2.38 -9.68 9.22
N ILE A 187 2.14 -10.86 8.61
CA ILE A 187 2.59 -11.15 7.25
C ILE A 187 1.37 -11.45 6.39
N THR A 188 1.04 -10.55 5.48
CA THR A 188 -0.07 -10.69 4.54
C THR A 188 0.31 -11.64 3.39
N SER A 189 -0.51 -11.76 2.35
CA SER A 189 -0.26 -12.69 1.25
C SER A 189 1.13 -12.51 0.64
N ILE A 190 1.75 -13.63 0.28
CA ILE A 190 3.05 -13.68 -0.38
C ILE A 190 2.87 -14.16 -1.82
N SER A 191 3.46 -13.44 -2.76
CA SER A 191 3.48 -13.77 -4.17
C SER A 191 4.76 -13.23 -4.83
N LEU A 192 5.03 -13.64 -6.07
CA LEU A 192 6.16 -13.12 -6.82
C LEU A 192 5.97 -11.63 -7.09
N ASP A 193 6.85 -10.83 -6.55
CA ASP A 193 6.98 -9.39 -6.78
C ASP A 193 8.38 -8.94 -6.36
N HIS A 194 8.90 -7.88 -6.99
CA HIS A 194 10.25 -7.36 -6.72
C HIS A 194 11.33 -8.45 -6.76
N THR A 195 11.24 -9.36 -7.71
CA THR A 195 12.10 -10.56 -7.79
C THR A 195 13.59 -10.25 -7.94
N GLU A 196 13.94 -9.09 -8.48
CA GLU A 196 15.33 -8.61 -8.56
C GLU A 196 15.95 -8.37 -7.18
N TYR A 197 15.14 -8.04 -6.17
CA TYR A 197 15.60 -7.69 -4.81
C TYR A 197 15.32 -8.78 -3.78
N LEU A 198 14.17 -9.44 -3.88
CA LEU A 198 13.69 -10.38 -2.85
C LEU A 198 13.91 -11.85 -3.23
N GLY A 199 14.36 -12.09 -4.48
CA GLY A 199 14.54 -13.43 -5.03
C GLY A 199 13.36 -13.89 -5.89
N ASP A 200 13.59 -14.94 -6.64
CA ASP A 200 12.78 -15.44 -7.75
C ASP A 200 11.84 -16.60 -7.37
N THR A 201 11.75 -16.93 -6.07
CA THR A 201 10.84 -17.96 -5.55
C THR A 201 10.02 -17.45 -4.37
N ILE A 202 8.87 -18.09 -4.14
CA ILE A 202 7.99 -17.79 -2.99
C ILE A 202 8.72 -17.95 -1.67
N GLU A 203 9.56 -18.98 -1.53
CA GLU A 203 10.32 -19.27 -0.32
C GLU A 203 11.32 -18.15 0.00
N LYS A 204 12.02 -17.62 -1.01
CA LYS A 204 12.98 -16.51 -0.84
C LYS A 204 12.25 -15.25 -0.40
N ILE A 205 11.14 -14.91 -1.06
CA ILE A 205 10.32 -13.76 -0.73
C ILE A 205 9.74 -13.91 0.69
N ALA A 206 9.23 -15.11 1.03
CA ALA A 206 8.72 -15.42 2.35
C ALA A 206 9.81 -15.26 3.43
N TRP A 207 11.04 -15.68 3.15
CA TRP A 207 12.15 -15.54 4.08
C TRP A 207 12.52 -14.08 4.35
N GLU A 208 12.55 -13.24 3.31
CA GLU A 208 12.77 -11.80 3.48
C GLU A 208 11.66 -11.15 4.33
N LYS A 209 10.41 -11.54 4.12
CA LYS A 209 9.27 -10.99 4.88
C LYS A 209 9.23 -11.53 6.31
N ALA A 210 9.53 -12.81 6.51
CA ALA A 210 9.64 -13.43 7.84
C ALA A 210 10.75 -12.82 8.71
N GLY A 211 11.64 -12.01 8.12
CA GLY A 211 12.64 -11.26 8.84
C GLY A 211 12.09 -10.20 9.81
N ILE A 212 10.79 -9.87 9.75
CA ILE A 212 10.14 -8.99 10.74
C ILE A 212 9.73 -9.71 12.03
N ILE A 213 9.80 -11.04 12.07
CA ILE A 213 9.49 -11.83 13.27
C ILE A 213 10.57 -11.60 14.32
N LYS A 214 10.17 -11.28 15.55
CA LYS A 214 11.07 -10.96 16.67
C LYS A 214 10.85 -11.90 17.84
N GLU A 215 11.90 -12.16 18.62
CA GLU A 215 11.80 -12.94 19.85
C GLU A 215 10.75 -12.36 20.81
N GLY A 216 9.93 -13.24 21.38
CA GLY A 216 8.88 -12.85 22.33
C GLY A 216 7.67 -12.13 21.71
N VAL A 217 7.62 -11.94 20.39
CA VAL A 217 6.53 -11.25 19.68
C VAL A 217 5.71 -12.22 18.86
N PRO A 218 4.38 -12.31 19.05
CA PRO A 218 3.53 -13.18 18.26
C PRO A 218 3.51 -12.77 16.78
N VAL A 219 3.39 -13.75 15.88
CA VAL A 219 3.22 -13.52 14.45
C VAL A 219 1.89 -14.06 13.97
N VAL A 220 1.15 -13.24 13.21
CA VAL A 220 -0.08 -13.61 12.49
C VAL A 220 0.21 -13.56 11.00
N PHE A 221 -0.16 -14.59 10.25
CA PHE A 221 0.18 -14.61 8.83
C PHE A 221 -0.86 -15.32 7.96
N ASP A 222 -0.91 -14.91 6.68
CA ASP A 222 -1.70 -15.55 5.64
C ASP A 222 -1.12 -16.94 5.32
N GLY A 223 -1.90 -17.98 5.59
CA GLY A 223 -1.54 -19.38 5.46
C GLY A 223 -1.88 -20.02 4.11
N ASN A 224 -2.48 -19.28 3.18
CA ASN A 224 -3.00 -19.86 1.93
C ASN A 224 -1.91 -20.38 0.97
N ASP A 225 -0.69 -19.87 1.04
CA ASP A 225 0.45 -20.44 0.30
C ASP A 225 1.26 -21.39 1.20
N ILE A 226 1.39 -22.64 0.77
CA ILE A 226 2.04 -23.73 1.55
C ILE A 226 3.54 -23.47 1.70
N SER A 227 4.21 -23.04 0.62
CA SER A 227 5.67 -22.77 0.62
C SER A 227 6.00 -21.59 1.52
N ALA A 228 5.26 -20.49 1.41
CA ALA A 228 5.42 -19.33 2.27
C ALA A 228 5.17 -19.68 3.75
N SER A 229 4.09 -20.41 4.03
CA SER A 229 3.72 -20.86 5.37
C SER A 229 4.79 -21.71 6.03
N ALA A 230 5.42 -22.61 5.26
CA ALA A 230 6.51 -23.45 5.77
C ALA A 230 7.71 -22.60 6.23
N VAL A 231 8.09 -21.58 5.46
CA VAL A 231 9.19 -20.67 5.78
C VAL A 231 8.86 -19.83 7.04
N ILE A 232 7.66 -19.23 7.10
CA ILE A 232 7.24 -18.40 8.23
C ILE A 232 7.19 -19.24 9.53
N LYS A 233 6.59 -20.43 9.48
CA LYS A 233 6.56 -21.37 10.62
C LYS A 233 7.94 -21.79 11.06
N SER A 234 8.85 -22.07 10.12
CA SER A 234 10.24 -22.42 10.45
C SER A 234 10.90 -21.27 11.20
N ARG A 235 10.73 -20.03 10.73
CA ARG A 235 11.31 -18.86 11.39
C ARG A 235 10.70 -18.60 12.77
N ALA A 236 9.39 -18.76 12.93
CA ALA A 236 8.71 -18.62 14.21
C ALA A 236 9.19 -19.66 15.23
N LYS A 237 9.36 -20.92 14.80
CA LYS A 237 9.93 -22.00 15.65
C LYS A 237 11.38 -21.75 16.04
N GLU A 238 12.21 -21.28 15.12
CA GLU A 238 13.61 -20.91 15.40
C GLU A 238 13.70 -19.86 16.49
N LEU A 239 12.83 -18.86 16.49
CA LEU A 239 12.76 -17.78 17.47
C LEU A 239 11.91 -18.14 18.70
N LEU A 240 11.34 -19.35 18.78
CA LEU A 240 10.47 -19.82 19.85
C LEU A 240 9.27 -18.88 20.13
N VAL A 241 8.70 -18.30 19.08
CA VAL A 241 7.53 -17.41 19.19
C VAL A 241 6.23 -18.10 18.78
N SER A 242 5.12 -17.68 19.37
CA SER A 242 3.80 -18.13 19.00
C SER A 242 3.43 -17.61 17.61
N PHE A 243 2.74 -18.44 16.84
CA PHE A 243 2.23 -18.04 15.53
C PHE A 243 0.77 -18.42 15.36
N ASP A 244 0.06 -17.61 14.61
CA ASP A 244 -1.30 -17.84 14.19
C ASP A 244 -1.33 -17.83 12.65
N GLN A 245 -1.58 -19.02 12.07
CA GLN A 245 -1.78 -19.18 10.63
C GLN A 245 -3.26 -18.99 10.34
N VAL A 246 -3.56 -18.05 9.45
CA VAL A 246 -4.94 -17.71 9.08
C VAL A 246 -5.20 -18.17 7.65
N ASP A 247 -6.23 -18.98 7.47
CA ASP A 247 -6.57 -19.60 6.18
C ASP A 247 -7.98 -19.19 5.71
N LYS A 248 -8.27 -19.42 4.43
CA LYS A 248 -9.63 -19.22 3.86
C LYS A 248 -10.72 -20.03 4.57
N GLN A 249 -10.34 -21.06 5.32
CA GLN A 249 -11.27 -21.90 6.11
C GLN A 249 -11.72 -21.22 7.42
N ASP A 250 -10.98 -20.20 7.88
CA ASP A 250 -11.26 -19.49 9.13
C ASP A 250 -12.32 -18.41 8.97
N TYR A 251 -12.83 -18.20 7.76
CA TYR A 251 -13.97 -17.33 7.51
C TYR A 251 -14.99 -17.97 6.57
N ARG A 252 -16.20 -17.44 6.63
CA ARG A 252 -17.28 -17.76 5.71
C ARG A 252 -18.03 -16.50 5.33
N ILE A 253 -18.20 -16.24 4.03
CA ILE A 253 -19.09 -15.19 3.54
C ILE A 253 -20.52 -15.67 3.72
N ILE A 254 -21.30 -14.93 4.51
CA ILE A 254 -22.72 -15.21 4.79
C ILE A 254 -23.59 -14.57 3.73
N ASN A 255 -23.28 -13.30 3.40
CA ASN A 255 -24.07 -12.50 2.47
C ASN A 255 -23.17 -11.44 1.80
N THR A 256 -23.57 -11.01 0.62
CA THR A 256 -22.97 -9.90 -0.13
C THR A 256 -24.08 -8.89 -0.47
N ASN A 257 -23.84 -7.62 -0.25
CA ASN A 257 -24.75 -6.53 -0.59
C ASN A 257 -23.98 -5.40 -1.32
N ASP A 258 -24.65 -4.29 -1.61
CA ASP A 258 -24.06 -3.16 -2.32
C ASP A 258 -22.93 -2.45 -1.54
N ILE A 259 -22.84 -2.68 -0.22
CA ILE A 259 -21.79 -2.10 0.63
C ILE A 259 -20.55 -3.01 0.64
N GLY A 260 -20.75 -4.34 0.60
CA GLY A 260 -19.65 -5.29 0.71
C GLY A 260 -20.08 -6.66 1.21
N PHE A 261 -19.21 -7.30 2.00
CA PHE A 261 -19.38 -8.67 2.49
C PHE A 261 -19.76 -8.69 3.97
N CYS A 262 -20.85 -9.41 4.31
CA CYS A 262 -21.05 -9.90 5.67
C CYS A 262 -20.32 -11.24 5.80
N ALA A 263 -19.28 -11.28 6.61
CA ALA A 263 -18.46 -12.48 6.82
C ALA A 263 -18.47 -12.92 8.29
N GLN A 264 -18.46 -14.22 8.49
CA GLN A 264 -18.31 -14.86 9.79
C GLN A 264 -16.86 -15.28 9.97
N PHE A 265 -16.22 -14.77 11.02
CA PHE A 265 -14.83 -15.06 11.41
C PHE A 265 -14.81 -15.93 12.64
N LEU A 266 -13.89 -16.89 12.65
CA LEU A 266 -13.59 -17.72 13.79
C LEU A 266 -12.50 -17.06 14.64
N ASP A 267 -12.75 -16.82 15.93
CA ASP A 267 -11.73 -16.34 16.85
C ASP A 267 -10.82 -17.48 17.36
N THR A 268 -9.76 -17.12 18.07
CA THR A 268 -8.80 -18.09 18.62
C THR A 268 -9.40 -19.07 19.64
N ASN A 269 -10.60 -18.78 20.17
CA ASN A 269 -11.35 -19.64 21.08
C ASN A 269 -12.41 -20.51 20.38
N GLY A 270 -12.49 -20.45 19.04
CA GLY A 270 -13.47 -21.18 18.25
C GLY A 270 -14.87 -20.56 18.22
N LYS A 271 -15.02 -19.29 18.62
CA LYS A 271 -16.29 -18.57 18.57
C LYS A 271 -16.43 -17.81 17.27
N ASN A 272 -17.61 -17.85 16.69
CA ASN A 272 -17.94 -17.12 15.46
C ASN A 272 -18.35 -15.67 15.74
N HIS A 273 -17.86 -14.78 14.90
CA HIS A 273 -18.18 -13.34 14.91
C HIS A 273 -18.56 -12.88 13.52
N GLU A 274 -19.71 -12.24 13.38
CA GLU A 274 -20.15 -11.66 12.11
C GLU A 274 -19.64 -10.22 12.01
N LEU A 275 -18.95 -9.92 10.90
CA LEU A 275 -18.36 -8.61 10.60
C LEU A 275 -18.78 -8.16 9.20
N MET A 276 -19.03 -6.85 9.06
CA MET A 276 -19.24 -6.21 7.77
C MET A 276 -17.90 -5.70 7.25
N ILE A 277 -17.57 -6.06 6.02
CA ILE A 277 -16.36 -5.67 5.31
C ILE A 277 -16.79 -4.81 4.11
N PRO A 278 -16.57 -3.48 4.16
CA PRO A 278 -17.05 -2.53 3.15
C PRO A 278 -16.13 -2.55 1.92
N SER A 279 -16.25 -3.58 1.10
CA SER A 279 -15.45 -3.74 -0.12
C SER A 279 -16.15 -4.64 -1.13
N HIS A 280 -15.91 -4.41 -2.41
CA HIS A 280 -16.33 -5.30 -3.49
C HIS A 280 -15.29 -6.39 -3.81
N GLY A 281 -14.08 -6.31 -3.25
CA GLY A 281 -13.03 -7.32 -3.41
C GLY A 281 -13.01 -8.33 -2.27
N GLU A 282 -13.25 -9.62 -2.57
CA GLU A 282 -13.29 -10.69 -1.56
C GLU A 282 -11.96 -10.86 -0.81
N TYR A 283 -10.83 -10.51 -1.44
CA TYR A 283 -9.51 -10.49 -0.80
C TYR A 283 -9.44 -9.59 0.45
N GLN A 284 -10.34 -8.61 0.57
CA GLN A 284 -10.43 -7.77 1.76
C GLN A 284 -11.00 -8.51 2.97
N VAL A 285 -11.76 -9.59 2.77
CA VAL A 285 -12.24 -10.44 3.87
C VAL A 285 -11.05 -11.12 4.57
N MET A 286 -10.08 -11.60 3.78
CA MET A 286 -8.84 -12.18 4.32
C MET A 286 -7.98 -11.14 5.04
N ASN A 287 -7.83 -9.92 4.47
CA ASN A 287 -7.11 -8.83 5.12
C ASN A 287 -7.77 -8.41 6.45
N ALA A 288 -9.10 -8.38 6.49
CA ALA A 288 -9.86 -8.09 7.71
C ALA A 288 -9.66 -9.20 8.76
N LEU A 289 -9.68 -10.47 8.35
CA LEU A 289 -9.45 -11.59 9.26
C LEU A 289 -8.03 -11.56 9.85
N LEU A 290 -7.01 -11.29 9.04
CA LEU A 290 -5.63 -11.09 9.53
C LEU A 290 -5.56 -9.98 10.58
N SER A 291 -6.24 -8.86 10.31
CA SER A 291 -6.30 -7.74 11.26
C SER A 291 -7.05 -8.10 12.54
N PHE A 292 -8.14 -8.85 12.42
CA PHE A 292 -8.93 -9.35 13.55
C PHE A 292 -8.06 -10.24 14.47
N ARG A 293 -7.36 -11.21 13.88
CA ARG A 293 -6.47 -12.14 14.62
C ARG A 293 -5.28 -11.42 15.23
N ALA A 294 -4.75 -10.39 14.56
CA ALA A 294 -3.67 -9.57 15.11
C ALA A 294 -4.14 -8.75 16.32
N LEU A 295 -5.37 -8.22 16.32
CA LEU A 295 -5.96 -7.55 17.47
C LEU A 295 -6.18 -8.52 18.65
N GLU A 296 -6.61 -9.76 18.38
CA GLU A 296 -6.71 -10.80 19.41
C GLU A 296 -5.33 -11.13 20.01
N ALA A 297 -4.30 -11.34 19.16
CA ALA A 297 -2.93 -11.62 19.60
C ALA A 297 -2.35 -10.48 20.45
N ALA A 298 -2.79 -9.24 20.21
CA ALA A 298 -2.43 -8.07 21.00
C ALA A 298 -3.24 -7.91 22.31
N GLY A 299 -4.22 -8.80 22.57
CA GLY A 299 -5.13 -8.65 23.70
C GLY A 299 -6.17 -7.54 23.57
N LEU A 300 -6.43 -7.10 22.34
CA LEU A 300 -7.33 -5.97 22.01
C LEU A 300 -8.68 -6.46 21.44
N GLY A 301 -9.20 -7.55 21.96
CA GLY A 301 -10.38 -8.25 21.46
C GLY A 301 -11.74 -7.60 21.80
N ALA A 302 -11.85 -6.28 21.94
CA ALA A 302 -13.13 -5.59 22.13
C ALA A 302 -14.03 -5.71 20.89
N ILE A 303 -14.70 -6.85 20.74
CA ILE A 303 -15.41 -7.28 19.50
C ILE A 303 -16.40 -6.22 18.98
N LYS A 304 -17.09 -5.47 19.85
CA LYS A 304 -18.00 -4.40 19.41
C LYS A 304 -17.25 -3.31 18.65
N SER A 305 -16.17 -2.81 19.22
CA SER A 305 -15.35 -1.76 18.62
C SER A 305 -14.69 -2.23 17.33
N ILE A 306 -14.23 -3.49 17.26
CA ILE A 306 -13.69 -4.08 16.05
C ILE A 306 -14.75 -4.12 14.93
N LYS A 307 -15.96 -4.59 15.23
CA LYS A 307 -17.06 -4.64 14.26
C LYS A 307 -17.41 -3.28 13.69
N GLU A 308 -17.57 -2.29 14.55
CA GLU A 308 -17.86 -0.91 14.15
C GLU A 308 -16.69 -0.30 13.36
N GLY A 309 -15.46 -0.53 13.81
CA GLY A 309 -14.27 -0.07 13.11
C GLY A 309 -14.15 -0.68 11.71
N PHE A 310 -14.31 -1.99 11.59
CA PHE A 310 -14.22 -2.67 10.28
C PHE A 310 -15.30 -2.22 9.31
N SER A 311 -16.55 -2.01 9.78
CA SER A 311 -17.63 -1.51 8.93
C SER A 311 -17.43 -0.08 8.43
N ASN A 312 -16.60 0.70 9.13
CA ASN A 312 -16.26 2.08 8.77
C ASN A 312 -14.89 2.20 8.05
N MET A 313 -14.21 1.07 7.81
CA MET A 313 -12.89 1.08 7.16
C MET A 313 -13.00 1.64 5.74
N GLN A 314 -12.07 2.55 5.42
CA GLN A 314 -11.89 3.10 4.09
C GLN A 314 -10.44 2.92 3.66
N TRP A 315 -10.24 2.37 2.47
CA TRP A 315 -8.92 2.25 1.89
C TRP A 315 -8.99 2.49 0.38
N PRO A 316 -8.45 3.61 -0.11
CA PRO A 316 -8.56 4.01 -1.51
C PRO A 316 -7.94 2.99 -2.48
N ALA A 317 -8.49 2.95 -3.70
CA ALA A 317 -8.01 2.12 -4.80
C ALA A 317 -7.91 0.61 -4.46
N ARG A 318 -8.92 0.05 -3.78
CA ARG A 318 -9.09 -1.38 -3.54
C ARG A 318 -10.52 -1.80 -3.84
N MET A 319 -10.82 -2.02 -5.13
CA MET A 319 -12.18 -2.17 -5.66
C MET A 319 -13.10 -1.05 -5.17
N GLU A 320 -12.58 0.17 -5.14
CA GLU A 320 -13.28 1.37 -4.71
C GLU A 320 -14.23 1.83 -5.80
N GLU A 321 -15.53 1.84 -5.54
CA GLU A 321 -16.55 2.42 -6.44
C GLU A 321 -16.56 3.95 -6.24
N VAL A 322 -15.84 4.67 -7.10
CA VAL A 322 -15.68 6.14 -7.01
C VAL A 322 -16.86 6.91 -7.63
N MET A 323 -17.58 6.26 -8.51
CA MET A 323 -18.82 6.74 -9.11
C MET A 323 -19.67 5.51 -9.42
N PRO A 324 -21.01 5.60 -9.53
CA PRO A 324 -21.85 4.45 -9.87
C PRO A 324 -21.32 3.69 -11.08
N GLY A 325 -20.84 2.46 -10.88
CA GLY A 325 -20.29 1.57 -11.91
C GLY A 325 -18.87 1.90 -12.38
N VAL A 326 -18.11 2.75 -11.68
CA VAL A 326 -16.69 3.03 -11.94
C VAL A 326 -15.85 2.62 -10.76
N PHE A 327 -14.95 1.65 -10.96
CA PHE A 327 -14.15 1.02 -9.92
C PHE A 327 -12.66 1.29 -10.12
N LEU A 328 -11.97 1.63 -9.04
CA LEU A 328 -10.52 1.79 -9.00
C LEU A 328 -9.89 0.64 -8.21
N ASP A 329 -8.88 0.00 -8.78
CA ASP A 329 -8.08 -1.01 -8.07
C ASP A 329 -6.59 -0.84 -8.35
N GLY A 330 -5.79 -0.76 -7.30
CA GLY A 330 -4.34 -0.58 -7.36
C GLY A 330 -3.55 -1.88 -7.60
N ALA A 331 -4.17 -2.95 -8.08
CA ALA A 331 -3.47 -4.17 -8.46
C ALA A 331 -2.43 -3.86 -9.55
N HIS A 332 -1.18 -4.29 -9.32
CA HIS A 332 -0.03 -3.93 -10.17
C HIS A 332 1.01 -5.05 -10.29
N ASN A 333 0.65 -6.25 -9.90
CA ASN A 333 1.42 -7.48 -10.09
C ASN A 333 0.47 -8.63 -10.46
N PRO A 334 0.96 -9.74 -11.01
CA PRO A 334 0.10 -10.82 -11.49
C PRO A 334 -0.89 -11.38 -10.46
N ALA A 335 -0.47 -11.54 -9.20
CA ALA A 335 -1.33 -12.04 -8.13
C ALA A 335 -2.38 -10.99 -7.69
N GLY A 336 -2.02 -9.71 -7.65
CA GLY A 336 -2.98 -8.63 -7.42
C GLY A 336 -4.03 -8.56 -8.52
N ILE A 337 -3.60 -8.69 -9.79
CA ILE A 337 -4.53 -8.75 -10.94
C ILE A 337 -5.48 -9.96 -10.84
N GLU A 338 -5.02 -11.13 -10.41
CA GLU A 338 -5.90 -12.28 -10.18
C GLU A 338 -7.00 -11.98 -9.17
N ALA A 339 -6.64 -11.42 -8.01
CA ALA A 339 -7.59 -11.05 -6.98
C ALA A 339 -8.59 -9.96 -7.45
N PHE A 340 -8.09 -8.98 -8.21
CA PHE A 340 -8.94 -7.98 -8.88
C PHE A 340 -9.92 -8.65 -9.85
N LEU A 341 -9.44 -9.56 -10.71
CA LEU A 341 -10.25 -10.21 -11.74
C LEU A 341 -11.37 -11.07 -11.14
N GLU A 342 -11.11 -11.78 -10.04
CA GLU A 342 -12.14 -12.52 -9.30
C GLU A 342 -13.27 -11.57 -8.85
N ALA A 343 -12.92 -10.41 -8.30
CA ALA A 343 -13.88 -9.42 -7.85
C ALA A 343 -14.65 -8.76 -9.01
N ALA A 344 -13.94 -8.33 -10.05
CA ALA A 344 -14.52 -7.67 -11.23
C ALA A 344 -15.45 -8.60 -12.01
N LEU A 345 -15.06 -9.88 -12.20
CA LEU A 345 -15.88 -10.88 -12.87
C LEU A 345 -17.17 -11.16 -12.07
N LYS A 346 -17.06 -11.30 -10.75
CA LYS A 346 -18.21 -11.47 -9.87
C LYS A 346 -19.18 -10.30 -9.94
N LEU A 347 -18.67 -9.06 -9.98
CA LEU A 347 -19.50 -7.85 -10.16
C LEU A 347 -20.19 -7.84 -11.53
N CYS A 348 -19.46 -8.14 -12.61
CA CYS A 348 -20.03 -8.23 -13.96
C CYS A 348 -21.16 -9.26 -14.01
N GLN A 349 -20.97 -10.45 -13.42
CA GLN A 349 -21.98 -11.51 -13.37
C GLN A 349 -23.19 -11.12 -12.53
N THR A 350 -22.97 -10.58 -11.32
CA THR A 350 -24.05 -10.20 -10.39
C THR A 350 -24.90 -9.08 -10.95
N ARG A 351 -24.26 -8.07 -11.56
CA ARG A 351 -24.95 -6.90 -12.16
C ARG A 351 -25.37 -7.15 -13.62
N GLN A 352 -25.04 -8.33 -14.21
CA GLN A 352 -25.30 -8.70 -15.61
C GLN A 352 -24.73 -7.67 -16.61
N LYS A 353 -23.49 -7.21 -16.38
CA LYS A 353 -22.82 -6.17 -17.14
C LYS A 353 -21.53 -6.65 -17.76
N LYS A 354 -21.12 -5.99 -18.87
CA LYS A 354 -19.80 -6.14 -19.49
C LYS A 354 -18.79 -5.20 -18.81
N ALA A 355 -17.52 -5.41 -19.11
CA ALA A 355 -16.45 -4.60 -18.56
C ALA A 355 -15.83 -3.68 -19.63
N ASP A 356 -15.68 -2.40 -19.28
CA ASP A 356 -14.73 -1.48 -19.90
C ASP A 356 -13.50 -1.40 -18.99
N ILE A 357 -12.30 -1.46 -19.56
CA ILE A 357 -11.04 -1.41 -18.81
C ILE A 357 -10.26 -0.15 -19.18
N MET A 358 -9.78 0.54 -18.13
CA MET A 358 -8.67 1.48 -18.24
C MET A 358 -7.42 0.84 -17.62
N PHE A 359 -6.35 0.75 -18.40
CA PHE A 359 -5.13 0.08 -17.95
C PHE A 359 -3.89 0.93 -18.19
N SER A 360 -3.01 0.95 -17.20
CA SER A 360 -1.63 1.40 -17.34
C SER A 360 -0.73 0.63 -16.39
N ALA A 361 0.57 0.56 -16.69
CA ALA A 361 1.53 -0.16 -15.87
C ALA A 361 2.90 0.51 -15.88
N VAL A 362 3.76 0.11 -14.96
CA VAL A 362 5.17 0.48 -14.90
C VAL A 362 6.06 -0.62 -15.50
N SER A 363 7.22 -0.23 -16.02
CA SER A 363 8.11 -1.10 -16.81
C SER A 363 8.79 -2.21 -16.00
N ASP A 364 8.87 -2.06 -14.68
CA ASP A 364 9.50 -3.02 -13.75
C ASP A 364 8.53 -4.12 -13.27
N LYS A 365 7.32 -4.19 -13.84
CA LYS A 365 6.32 -5.22 -13.54
C LYS A 365 6.10 -6.16 -14.73
N ASP A 366 5.60 -7.36 -14.46
CA ASP A 366 5.21 -8.31 -15.51
C ASP A 366 3.86 -7.91 -16.12
N TYR A 367 3.89 -6.78 -16.84
CA TYR A 367 2.70 -6.21 -17.48
C TYR A 367 2.12 -7.10 -18.58
N SER A 368 2.96 -7.84 -19.31
CA SER A 368 2.48 -8.77 -20.36
C SER A 368 1.62 -9.88 -19.78
N LEU A 369 2.02 -10.47 -18.65
CA LEU A 369 1.20 -11.46 -17.94
C LEU A 369 -0.08 -10.85 -17.38
N MET A 370 0.00 -9.65 -16.79
CA MET A 370 -1.15 -8.93 -16.28
C MET A 370 -2.19 -8.65 -17.37
N ILE A 371 -1.75 -8.16 -18.54
CA ILE A 371 -2.60 -7.89 -19.71
C ILE A 371 -3.28 -9.18 -20.21
N LYS A 372 -2.52 -10.26 -20.36
CA LYS A 372 -3.07 -11.57 -20.79
C LYS A 372 -4.15 -12.07 -19.82
N LYS A 373 -3.94 -11.93 -18.50
CA LYS A 373 -4.94 -12.32 -17.49
C LYS A 373 -6.21 -11.48 -17.63
N VAL A 374 -6.09 -10.14 -17.73
CA VAL A 374 -7.22 -9.22 -17.91
C VAL A 374 -8.02 -9.59 -19.17
N ALA A 375 -7.35 -9.73 -20.30
CA ALA A 375 -7.96 -10.00 -21.59
C ALA A 375 -8.70 -11.35 -21.66
N ASN A 376 -8.17 -12.38 -20.98
CA ASN A 376 -8.73 -13.73 -21.03
C ASN A 376 -9.83 -13.98 -20.00
N THR A 377 -9.99 -13.08 -19.00
CA THR A 377 -10.91 -13.34 -17.88
C THR A 377 -12.17 -12.49 -17.96
N LEU A 378 -12.06 -11.20 -18.30
CA LEU A 378 -13.20 -10.29 -18.29
C LEU A 378 -13.96 -10.27 -19.62
N PRO A 379 -15.29 -10.10 -19.59
CA PRO A 379 -16.10 -9.88 -20.80
C PRO A 379 -15.91 -8.44 -21.32
N LEU A 380 -14.72 -8.18 -21.86
CA LEU A 380 -14.29 -6.83 -22.27
C LEU A 380 -15.11 -6.31 -23.44
N TYR A 381 -15.50 -5.02 -23.36
CA TYR A 381 -16.13 -4.31 -24.46
C TYR A 381 -15.22 -3.21 -25.01
N HIS A 382 -14.72 -2.29 -24.14
CA HIS A 382 -13.68 -1.34 -24.51
C HIS A 382 -12.43 -1.54 -23.64
N VAL A 383 -11.27 -1.29 -24.22
CA VAL A 383 -9.99 -1.20 -23.53
C VAL A 383 -9.35 0.15 -23.86
N ALA A 384 -9.16 0.99 -22.87
CA ALA A 384 -8.44 2.25 -22.98
C ALA A 384 -7.10 2.16 -22.29
N VAL A 385 -6.02 2.50 -22.98
CA VAL A 385 -4.67 2.52 -22.43
C VAL A 385 -4.06 3.91 -22.55
N ALA A 386 -3.33 4.34 -21.53
CA ALA A 386 -2.66 5.63 -21.50
C ALA A 386 -1.33 5.53 -20.75
N HIS A 387 -0.38 6.40 -21.12
CA HIS A 387 0.83 6.62 -20.32
C HIS A 387 0.47 7.32 -19.00
N ILE A 388 1.09 6.91 -17.90
CA ILE A 388 1.05 7.59 -16.59
C ILE A 388 2.25 8.51 -16.44
N ASP A 389 2.10 9.64 -15.75
CA ASP A 389 3.18 10.61 -15.49
C ASP A 389 4.19 10.07 -14.47
N SER A 390 4.96 9.10 -14.90
CA SER A 390 6.02 8.46 -14.12
C SER A 390 7.18 8.09 -15.03
N GLU A 391 8.42 8.29 -14.57
CA GLU A 391 9.61 7.87 -15.32
C GLU A 391 9.62 6.37 -15.64
N ARG A 392 8.94 5.55 -14.82
CA ARG A 392 8.77 4.11 -15.02
C ARG A 392 7.52 3.75 -15.82
N GLY A 393 6.65 4.73 -16.11
CA GLY A 393 5.41 4.51 -16.85
C GLY A 393 5.66 3.93 -18.24
N LEU A 394 4.94 2.89 -18.62
CA LEU A 394 4.99 2.35 -19.98
C LEU A 394 4.39 3.35 -20.96
N LYS A 395 4.99 3.44 -22.13
CA LYS A 395 4.46 4.24 -23.25
C LYS A 395 3.15 3.64 -23.75
N THR A 396 2.22 4.50 -24.15
CA THR A 396 0.90 4.11 -24.68
C THR A 396 1.03 3.10 -25.85
N GLU A 397 2.03 3.27 -26.72
CA GLU A 397 2.22 2.40 -27.89
C GLU A 397 2.56 0.96 -27.48
N ILE A 398 3.32 0.77 -26.38
CA ILE A 398 3.65 -0.56 -25.86
C ILE A 398 2.39 -1.23 -25.32
N LEU A 399 1.64 -0.53 -24.49
CA LEU A 399 0.39 -1.03 -23.89
C LEU A 399 -0.64 -1.36 -24.99
N LEU A 400 -0.76 -0.48 -25.97
CA LEU A 400 -1.67 -0.66 -27.10
C LEU A 400 -1.34 -1.93 -27.88
N LYS A 401 -0.06 -2.14 -28.21
CA LYS A 401 0.43 -3.33 -28.93
C LYS A 401 0.15 -4.61 -28.15
N GLU A 402 0.52 -4.66 -26.88
CA GLU A 402 0.32 -5.82 -26.00
C GLU A 402 -1.17 -6.22 -25.91
N PHE A 403 -2.06 -5.25 -25.73
CA PHE A 403 -3.50 -5.52 -25.69
C PHE A 403 -4.07 -5.90 -27.07
N GLN A 404 -3.60 -5.29 -28.16
CA GLN A 404 -4.07 -5.64 -29.51
C GLN A 404 -3.73 -7.09 -29.90
N GLU A 405 -2.60 -7.60 -29.42
CA GLU A 405 -2.20 -9.01 -29.66
C GLU A 405 -3.18 -10.01 -29.01
N VAL A 406 -3.88 -9.62 -27.92
CA VAL A 406 -4.79 -10.53 -27.20
C VAL A 406 -6.28 -10.16 -27.34
N CYS A 407 -6.63 -8.88 -27.54
CA CYS A 407 -8.02 -8.39 -27.62
C CYS A 407 -8.45 -7.93 -29.02
N GLY A 408 -7.53 -7.85 -30.00
CA GLY A 408 -7.82 -7.35 -31.35
C GLY A 408 -8.10 -5.84 -31.39
N SER A 409 -9.11 -5.40 -32.19
CA SER A 409 -9.32 -3.99 -32.54
C SER A 409 -10.08 -3.15 -31.52
N GLN A 410 -10.52 -3.71 -30.40
CA GLN A 410 -11.31 -2.99 -29.39
C GLN A 410 -10.47 -2.10 -28.45
N VAL A 411 -9.15 -2.04 -28.67
CA VAL A 411 -8.20 -1.32 -27.83
C VAL A 411 -7.91 0.05 -28.42
N LYS A 412 -8.02 1.10 -27.59
CA LYS A 412 -7.67 2.48 -27.95
C LYS A 412 -6.58 3.03 -27.05
N GLY A 413 -5.58 3.67 -27.65
CA GLY A 413 -4.52 4.40 -26.96
C GLY A 413 -4.84 5.88 -26.88
N PHE A 414 -4.54 6.51 -25.74
CA PHE A 414 -4.80 7.92 -25.49
C PHE A 414 -3.52 8.63 -25.04
N SER A 415 -3.46 9.93 -25.26
CA SER A 415 -2.29 10.75 -24.91
C SER A 415 -2.20 11.04 -23.42
N SER A 416 -3.31 10.93 -22.68
CA SER A 416 -3.39 11.16 -21.25
C SER A 416 -4.42 10.26 -20.57
N VAL A 417 -4.26 10.10 -19.24
CA VAL A 417 -5.23 9.42 -18.36
C VAL A 417 -6.59 10.12 -18.42
N GLU A 418 -6.62 11.44 -18.47
CA GLU A 418 -7.86 12.24 -18.55
C GLU A 418 -8.64 11.96 -19.84
N GLU A 419 -7.97 11.91 -21.00
CA GLU A 419 -8.64 11.60 -22.28
C GLU A 419 -9.18 10.16 -22.29
N ALA A 420 -8.41 9.20 -21.78
CA ALA A 420 -8.83 7.80 -21.68
C ALA A 420 -10.07 7.64 -20.78
N LEU A 421 -10.06 8.29 -19.61
CA LEU A 421 -11.18 8.26 -18.66
C LEU A 421 -12.42 8.93 -19.28
N SER A 422 -12.25 10.10 -19.90
CA SER A 422 -13.34 10.84 -20.55
C SER A 422 -13.97 10.03 -21.69
N PHE A 423 -13.16 9.32 -22.48
CA PHE A 423 -13.65 8.40 -23.51
C PHE A 423 -14.53 7.30 -22.90
N LEU A 424 -14.05 6.60 -21.87
CA LEU A 424 -14.81 5.51 -21.25
C LEU A 424 -16.09 6.01 -20.59
N LEU A 425 -16.06 7.18 -19.94
CA LEU A 425 -17.25 7.78 -19.33
C LEU A 425 -18.29 8.22 -20.37
N HIS A 426 -17.85 8.75 -21.53
CA HIS A 426 -18.74 9.16 -22.62
C HIS A 426 -19.38 7.97 -23.35
N GLU A 427 -18.59 6.91 -23.59
CA GLU A 427 -19.03 5.70 -24.30
C GLU A 427 -19.79 4.71 -23.40
N ARG A 428 -19.86 4.98 -22.09
CA ARG A 428 -20.48 4.06 -21.14
C ARG A 428 -21.99 4.00 -21.32
N ASP A 429 -22.50 2.78 -21.51
CA ASP A 429 -23.92 2.46 -21.43
C ASP A 429 -24.28 1.87 -20.06
N GLU A 430 -25.58 1.79 -19.75
CA GLU A 430 -26.07 1.23 -18.48
C GLU A 430 -25.70 -0.25 -18.28
N ASP A 431 -25.38 -0.98 -19.34
CA ASP A 431 -25.00 -2.39 -19.31
C ASP A 431 -23.49 -2.63 -19.09
N ARG A 432 -22.72 -1.59 -18.75
CA ARG A 432 -21.26 -1.68 -18.59
C ARG A 432 -20.75 -1.14 -17.25
N LEU A 433 -19.66 -1.76 -16.77
CA LEU A 433 -18.88 -1.30 -15.64
C LEU A 433 -17.50 -0.88 -16.13
N ILE A 434 -16.97 0.21 -15.60
CA ILE A 434 -15.62 0.68 -15.88
C ILE A 434 -14.72 0.25 -14.73
N PHE A 435 -13.63 -0.43 -15.04
CA PHE A 435 -12.58 -0.80 -14.09
C PHE A 435 -11.26 -0.14 -14.49
N CYS A 436 -10.61 0.55 -13.55
CA CYS A 436 -9.30 1.14 -13.74
C CYS A 436 -8.29 0.36 -12.91
N VAL A 437 -7.22 -0.19 -13.55
CA VAL A 437 -6.30 -1.12 -12.90
C VAL A 437 -4.91 -1.11 -13.55
N GLY A 438 -3.92 -1.66 -12.86
CA GLY A 438 -2.57 -1.95 -13.36
C GLY A 438 -1.47 -1.10 -12.73
N SER A 439 -1.78 0.02 -12.07
CA SER A 439 -0.80 0.83 -11.36
C SER A 439 -1.43 1.71 -10.28
N LEU A 440 -0.76 1.87 -9.14
CA LEU A 440 -1.15 2.86 -8.13
C LEU A 440 -1.00 4.31 -8.64
N TYR A 441 -0.02 4.58 -9.51
CA TYR A 441 0.12 5.91 -10.15
C TYR A 441 -1.10 6.26 -10.99
N LEU A 442 -1.63 5.30 -11.76
CA LEU A 442 -2.88 5.46 -12.51
C LEU A 442 -4.03 5.85 -11.58
N MET A 443 -4.14 5.21 -10.42
CA MET A 443 -5.19 5.53 -9.44
C MET A 443 -5.08 6.96 -8.94
N GLY A 444 -3.86 7.42 -8.65
CA GLY A 444 -3.58 8.80 -8.22
C GLY A 444 -3.98 9.83 -9.28
N GLU A 445 -3.60 9.59 -10.55
CA GLU A 445 -3.96 10.49 -11.66
C GLU A 445 -5.47 10.55 -11.88
N ILE A 446 -6.17 9.40 -11.89
CA ILE A 446 -7.63 9.34 -12.04
C ILE A 446 -8.31 10.11 -10.91
N LYS A 447 -7.92 9.89 -9.65
CA LYS A 447 -8.49 10.62 -8.50
C LYS A 447 -8.25 12.14 -8.62
N THR A 448 -7.09 12.54 -9.12
CA THR A 448 -6.78 13.96 -9.37
C THR A 448 -7.69 14.55 -10.45
N VAL A 449 -7.91 13.83 -11.55
CA VAL A 449 -8.83 14.23 -12.62
C VAL A 449 -10.27 14.35 -12.10
N LEU A 450 -10.75 13.35 -11.35
CA LEU A 450 -12.10 13.35 -10.78
C LEU A 450 -12.33 14.54 -9.83
N ARG A 451 -11.37 14.81 -8.93
CA ARG A 451 -11.43 15.99 -8.03
C ARG A 451 -11.46 17.32 -8.78
N ARG A 452 -10.60 17.47 -9.80
CA ARG A 452 -10.53 18.71 -10.61
C ARG A 452 -11.81 18.99 -11.37
N ASN A 453 -12.41 17.97 -11.94
CA ASN A 453 -13.59 18.09 -12.79
C ASN A 453 -14.92 18.05 -12.01
N LYS A 454 -14.86 17.99 -10.65
CA LYS A 454 -16.04 17.95 -9.77
C LYS A 454 -17.07 16.90 -10.16
N TYR A 455 -16.61 15.73 -10.58
CA TYR A 455 -17.51 14.60 -10.76
C TYR A 455 -18.15 14.23 -9.41
N ASP A 456 -19.47 13.94 -9.43
CA ASP A 456 -20.25 13.64 -8.23
C ASP A 456 -19.59 12.51 -7.41
N GLY A 457 -19.32 12.79 -6.13
CA GLY A 457 -18.65 11.86 -5.21
C GLY A 457 -17.23 12.25 -4.82
N PHE A 458 -16.68 13.34 -5.38
CA PHE A 458 -15.34 13.87 -5.04
C PHE A 458 -15.38 15.32 -4.57
#